data_330380055084fb77332d2e7fe020c453
#
_entry.id   330380055084fb77332d2e7fe020c453
#
_cell.length_a   1.000
_cell.length_b   1.000
_cell.length_c   1.000
_cell.angle_alpha   90.00
_cell.angle_beta   90.00
_cell.angle_gamma   90.00
#
_symmetry.space_group_name_H-M   'P 1'
#
loop_
_entity.id
_entity.type
_entity.pdbx_description
1 polymer ?
#
loop_
_entity_poly.entity_id
_entity_poly.type
_entity_poly.pdbx_seq_one_letter_code
_entity_poly.pdbx_strand_id
1 'polypeptide(L)'
;SLQFRRWLSVIDYLQVNPALGGWAEFQQLNAQFETMADLVINHCSAESEWFKNFCAGKSPGAGYFLEVGEDFDTSAVVRPRSSPLLRTVETSNGTQNLWCTFSHDQVDLNFANPEVLCEAVRILKFLISKKIKYFRLDAIAFLWKRSGTPCVHLKETHELVKLLRLILE
;
A
#
# COMPACT_ATOMS: atom_id res chain seq x y z
N SER A 1 -17.60 0.29 -15.45
CA SER A 1 -16.16 0.05 -15.32
C SER A 1 -15.44 0.82 -14.20
N LEU A 2 -16.10 1.74 -13.50
CA LEU A 2 -15.57 2.42 -12.31
C LEU A 2 -15.49 1.51 -11.06
N GLN A 3 -16.31 0.47 -10.98
CA GLN A 3 -16.28 -0.47 -9.84
C GLN A 3 -15.02 -1.35 -9.80
N PHE A 4 -14.47 -1.75 -10.95
CA PHE A 4 -13.27 -2.61 -11.00
C PHE A 4 -11.98 -1.94 -10.48
N ARG A 5 -11.90 -0.61 -10.49
CA ARG A 5 -10.73 0.14 -10.01
C ARG A 5 -10.65 0.27 -8.48
N ARG A 6 -11.76 0.08 -7.76
CA ARG A 6 -11.83 0.17 -6.30
C ARG A 6 -11.19 -1.03 -5.57
N TRP A 7 -11.04 -2.17 -6.24
CA TRP A 7 -10.59 -3.42 -5.60
C TRP A 7 -9.11 -3.43 -5.21
N LEU A 8 -8.29 -2.59 -5.85
CA LEU A 8 -6.86 -2.46 -5.55
C LEU A 8 -6.54 -1.21 -4.72
N SER A 9 -7.56 -0.50 -4.23
CA SER A 9 -7.40 0.64 -3.33
C SER A 9 -7.91 0.24 -1.95
N VAL A 10 -6.99 -0.21 -1.09
CA VAL A 10 -7.34 -0.80 0.20
C VAL A 10 -7.70 0.30 1.20
N ILE A 11 -8.89 0.23 1.76
CA ILE A 11 -9.37 1.14 2.82
C ILE A 11 -8.96 0.60 4.19
N ASP A 12 -9.12 -0.71 4.39
CA ASP A 12 -8.79 -1.40 5.64
C ASP A 12 -8.24 -2.80 5.31
N TYR A 13 -7.03 -3.08 5.76
CA TYR A 13 -6.35 -4.36 5.53
C TYR A 13 -6.85 -5.49 6.43
N LEU A 14 -7.59 -5.17 7.47
CA LEU A 14 -8.01 -6.12 8.49
C LEU A 14 -9.47 -6.56 8.34
N GLN A 15 -10.16 -6.06 7.31
CA GLN A 15 -11.56 -6.37 7.06
C GLN A 15 -11.78 -7.03 5.71
N VAL A 16 -12.74 -7.94 5.67
CA VAL A 16 -13.30 -8.45 4.42
C VAL A 16 -14.31 -7.43 3.88
N ASN A 17 -14.39 -7.29 2.56
CA ASN A 17 -15.40 -6.44 1.94
C ASN A 17 -16.80 -6.89 2.40
N PRO A 18 -17.60 -6.02 3.05
CA PRO A 18 -18.93 -6.39 3.57
C PRO A 18 -19.89 -6.97 2.52
N ALA A 19 -19.71 -6.62 1.24
CA ALA A 19 -20.50 -7.18 0.14
C ALA A 19 -20.23 -8.68 -0.10
N LEU A 20 -19.09 -9.19 0.41
CA LEU A 20 -18.68 -10.60 0.30
C LEU A 20 -18.90 -11.37 1.61
N GLY A 21 -19.45 -10.72 2.64
CA GLY A 21 -19.58 -11.25 3.99
C GLY A 21 -18.49 -10.74 4.93
N GLY A 22 -18.11 -11.55 5.92
CA GLY A 22 -17.08 -11.22 6.90
C GLY A 22 -16.07 -12.34 7.06
N TRP A 23 -15.32 -12.28 8.13
CA TRP A 23 -14.32 -13.31 8.46
C TRP A 23 -14.96 -14.67 8.77
N ALA A 24 -16.21 -14.71 9.26
CA ALA A 24 -16.92 -15.95 9.54
C ALA A 24 -17.22 -16.72 8.23
N GLU A 25 -17.76 -16.03 7.23
CA GLU A 25 -18.04 -16.60 5.90
C GLU A 25 -16.74 -16.98 5.18
N PHE A 26 -15.70 -16.15 5.32
CA PHE A 26 -14.38 -16.46 4.80
C PHE A 26 -13.80 -17.74 5.42
N GLN A 27 -13.96 -17.96 6.72
CA GLN A 27 -13.50 -19.18 7.39
C GLN A 27 -14.23 -20.44 6.88
N GLN A 28 -15.52 -20.34 6.59
CA GLN A 28 -16.28 -21.46 6.01
C GLN A 28 -15.75 -21.83 4.61
N LEU A 29 -15.44 -20.81 3.79
CA LEU A 29 -14.83 -21.01 2.48
C LEU A 29 -13.43 -21.66 2.61
N ASN A 30 -12.64 -21.14 3.53
CA ASN A 30 -11.26 -21.59 3.76
C ASN A 30 -11.17 -23.00 4.35
N ALA A 31 -12.25 -23.51 4.95
CA ALA A 31 -12.35 -24.91 5.38
C ALA A 31 -12.47 -25.90 4.20
N GLN A 32 -12.91 -25.42 3.04
CA GLN A 32 -13.14 -26.24 1.85
C GLN A 32 -12.08 -26.02 0.77
N PHE A 33 -11.46 -24.84 0.74
CA PHE A 33 -10.53 -24.42 -0.31
C PHE A 33 -9.27 -23.82 0.30
N GLU A 34 -8.14 -23.98 -0.38
CA GLU A 34 -6.94 -23.19 -0.10
C GLU A 34 -7.13 -21.80 -0.70
N THR A 35 -6.94 -20.77 0.12
CA THR A 35 -7.19 -19.39 -0.28
C THR A 35 -5.90 -18.63 -0.52
N MET A 36 -5.98 -17.71 -1.48
CA MET A 36 -4.94 -16.73 -1.78
C MET A 36 -5.50 -15.33 -1.61
N ALA A 37 -4.74 -14.45 -0.95
CA ALA A 37 -5.08 -13.04 -0.83
C ALA A 37 -4.14 -12.17 -1.66
N ASP A 38 -4.70 -11.12 -2.26
CA ASP A 38 -3.91 -10.04 -2.83
C ASP A 38 -3.38 -9.15 -1.69
N LEU A 39 -2.07 -8.96 -1.67
CA LEU A 39 -1.40 -8.08 -0.73
C LEU A 39 -0.93 -6.82 -1.47
N VAL A 40 -1.72 -5.77 -1.37
CA VAL A 40 -1.44 -4.46 -1.98
C VAL A 40 -0.80 -3.56 -0.93
N ILE A 41 0.53 -3.60 -0.82
CA ILE A 41 1.26 -2.81 0.19
C ILE A 41 2.01 -1.61 -0.39
N ASN A 42 2.00 -1.42 -1.72
CA ASN A 42 2.62 -0.23 -2.31
C ASN A 42 1.86 1.06 -1.98
N HIS A 43 0.55 0.98 -1.87
CA HIS A 43 -0.34 2.12 -1.66
C HIS A 43 -1.59 1.69 -0.89
N CYS A 44 -2.29 2.66 -0.33
CA CYS A 44 -3.63 2.46 0.22
C CYS A 44 -4.58 3.56 -0.26
N SER A 45 -5.87 3.38 0.03
CA SER A 45 -6.89 4.36 -0.34
C SER A 45 -6.73 5.68 0.44
N ALA A 46 -7.00 6.78 -0.24
CA ALA A 46 -7.18 8.07 0.40
C ALA A 46 -8.41 8.12 1.35
N GLU A 47 -9.26 7.10 1.33
CA GLU A 47 -10.36 6.92 2.28
C GLU A 47 -9.93 6.13 3.54
N SER A 48 -8.69 5.58 3.58
CA SER A 48 -8.19 4.81 4.71
C SER A 48 -8.04 5.66 5.98
N GLU A 49 -8.10 5.01 7.13
CA GLU A 49 -7.84 5.68 8.40
C GLU A 49 -6.41 6.21 8.48
N TRP A 50 -5.44 5.50 7.93
CA TRP A 50 -4.05 5.97 7.87
C TRP A 50 -3.91 7.29 7.11
N PHE A 51 -4.62 7.45 5.98
CA PHE A 51 -4.56 8.68 5.22
C PHE A 51 -5.24 9.85 5.95
N LYS A 52 -6.40 9.61 6.58
CA LYS A 52 -7.09 10.61 7.41
C LYS A 52 -6.21 11.06 8.58
N ASN A 53 -5.56 10.10 9.23
CA ASN A 53 -4.62 10.38 10.32
C ASN A 53 -3.40 11.15 9.84
N PHE A 54 -2.84 10.79 8.66
CA PHE A 54 -1.76 11.55 8.04
C PHE A 54 -2.14 13.02 7.85
N CYS A 55 -3.28 13.30 7.23
CA CYS A 55 -3.76 14.66 7.03
C CYS A 55 -3.96 15.42 8.36
N ALA A 56 -4.34 14.72 9.42
CA ALA A 56 -4.54 15.28 10.77
C ALA A 56 -3.26 15.31 11.62
N GLY A 57 -2.12 14.81 11.13
CA GLY A 57 -0.88 14.70 11.88
C GLY A 57 -0.92 13.70 13.04
N LYS A 58 -1.75 12.63 12.93
CA LYS A 58 -1.99 11.64 13.98
C LYS A 58 -1.40 10.27 13.63
N SER A 59 -1.03 9.51 14.65
CA SER A 59 -0.64 8.10 14.52
C SER A 59 -1.84 7.16 14.79
N PRO A 60 -1.90 5.97 14.15
CA PRO A 60 -1.02 5.53 13.07
C PRO A 60 -1.35 6.26 11.76
N GLY A 61 -0.34 6.53 10.93
CA GLY A 61 -0.54 7.19 9.63
C GLY A 61 0.40 8.36 9.40
N ALA A 62 0.73 9.14 10.43
CA ALA A 62 1.71 10.22 10.34
C ALA A 62 3.05 9.66 9.82
N GLY A 63 3.56 10.20 8.71
CA GLY A 63 4.79 9.74 8.07
C GLY A 63 4.68 8.42 7.27
N TYR A 64 3.48 7.86 7.08
CA TYR A 64 3.32 6.63 6.29
C TYR A 64 3.32 6.86 4.79
N PHE A 65 3.03 8.06 4.32
CA PHE A 65 2.92 8.38 2.90
C PHE A 65 4.17 9.05 2.37
N LEU A 66 4.44 8.86 1.08
CA LEU A 66 5.60 9.46 0.43
C LEU A 66 5.29 10.92 0.06
N GLU A 67 5.85 11.82 0.82
CA GLU A 67 5.85 13.25 0.54
C GLU A 67 6.97 13.59 -0.45
N VAL A 68 6.67 14.42 -1.44
CA VAL A 68 7.60 14.80 -2.52
C VAL A 68 7.89 16.29 -2.44
N GLY A 69 9.11 16.63 -2.03
CA GLY A 69 9.60 18.00 -2.04
C GLY A 69 9.99 18.48 -3.45
N GLU A 70 10.27 19.79 -3.57
CA GLU A 70 10.66 20.41 -4.83
C GLU A 70 11.98 19.86 -5.41
N ASP A 71 12.87 19.39 -4.53
CA ASP A 71 14.18 18.84 -4.91
C ASP A 71 14.12 17.40 -5.43
N PHE A 72 12.95 16.77 -5.43
CA PHE A 72 12.83 15.39 -5.88
C PHE A 72 12.69 15.33 -7.42
N ASP A 73 13.72 14.84 -8.08
CA ASP A 73 13.73 14.66 -9.53
C ASP A 73 12.88 13.44 -9.95
N THR A 74 11.75 13.72 -10.60
CA THR A 74 10.82 12.72 -11.13
C THR A 74 10.97 12.46 -12.63
N SER A 75 11.95 13.05 -13.30
CA SER A 75 12.10 13.03 -14.77
C SER A 75 12.31 11.62 -15.34
N ALA A 76 12.97 10.74 -14.58
CA ALA A 76 13.27 9.36 -14.97
C ALA A 76 12.19 8.34 -14.57
N VAL A 77 11.13 8.76 -13.86
CA VAL A 77 10.13 7.85 -13.27
C VAL A 77 9.34 7.11 -14.33
N VAL A 78 9.36 5.79 -14.26
CA VAL A 78 8.53 4.91 -15.10
C VAL A 78 7.11 4.86 -14.55
N ARG A 79 6.14 5.21 -15.39
CA ARG A 79 4.74 5.36 -15.00
C ARG A 79 3.85 4.33 -15.68
N PRO A 80 3.12 3.52 -14.91
CA PRO A 80 2.16 2.56 -15.48
C PRO A 80 0.83 3.20 -15.87
N ARG A 81 0.62 4.48 -15.55
CA ARG A 81 -0.62 5.23 -15.80
C ARG A 81 -0.34 6.65 -16.31
N SER A 82 -1.30 7.21 -17.01
CA SER A 82 -1.26 8.59 -17.52
C SER A 82 -1.79 9.64 -16.53
N SER A 83 -2.38 9.22 -15.40
CA SER A 83 -2.82 10.14 -14.34
C SER A 83 -1.64 10.93 -13.74
N PRO A 84 -1.83 12.14 -13.20
CA PRO A 84 -0.76 12.87 -12.54
C PRO A 84 -0.08 12.04 -11.44
N LEU A 85 1.26 12.10 -11.38
CA LEU A 85 2.05 11.36 -10.40
C LEU A 85 1.83 11.86 -8.99
N LEU A 86 1.71 13.18 -8.84
CA LEU A 86 1.57 13.82 -7.56
C LEU A 86 0.14 14.27 -7.32
N ARG A 87 -0.29 14.16 -6.08
CA ARG A 87 -1.53 14.68 -5.56
C ARG A 87 -1.23 15.69 -4.46
N THR A 88 -1.69 16.93 -4.62
CA THR A 88 -1.60 17.94 -3.58
C THR A 88 -2.73 17.74 -2.57
N VAL A 89 -2.39 17.76 -1.28
CA VAL A 89 -3.34 17.61 -0.17
C VAL A 89 -3.04 18.64 0.92
N GLU A 90 -4.11 19.12 1.59
CA GLU A 90 -3.99 19.93 2.79
C GLU A 90 -3.84 19.02 4.01
N THR A 91 -2.86 19.32 4.85
CA THR A 91 -2.58 18.59 6.10
C THR A 91 -2.46 19.56 7.26
N SER A 92 -2.43 19.05 8.48
CA SER A 92 -2.15 19.86 9.68
C SER A 92 -0.77 20.56 9.64
N ASN A 93 0.14 20.06 8.79
CA ASN A 93 1.49 20.61 8.62
C ASN A 93 1.62 21.46 7.34
N GLY A 94 0.49 21.87 6.74
CA GLY A 94 0.44 22.63 5.49
C GLY A 94 0.18 21.76 4.28
N THR A 95 0.32 22.36 3.11
CA THR A 95 0.09 21.72 1.81
C THR A 95 1.24 20.77 1.49
N GLN A 96 0.92 19.52 1.16
CA GLN A 96 1.89 18.48 0.82
C GLN A 96 1.60 17.89 -0.56
N ASN A 97 2.65 17.53 -1.30
CA ASN A 97 2.55 16.76 -2.54
C ASN A 97 2.85 15.29 -2.26
N LEU A 98 1.87 14.43 -2.49
CA LEU A 98 1.98 13.00 -2.23
C LEU A 98 2.09 12.21 -3.52
N TRP A 99 2.90 11.14 -3.46
CA TRP A 99 3.13 10.26 -4.59
C TRP A 99 1.94 9.32 -4.81
N CYS A 100 1.51 9.20 -6.08
CA CYS A 100 0.40 8.35 -6.52
C CYS A 100 0.82 7.62 -7.81
N THR A 101 1.43 6.46 -7.68
CA THR A 101 1.90 5.67 -8.84
C THR A 101 0.77 5.36 -9.82
N PHE A 102 -0.43 5.04 -9.33
CA PHE A 102 -1.53 4.52 -10.15
C PHE A 102 -2.69 5.51 -10.30
N SER A 103 -3.24 6.02 -9.20
CA SER A 103 -4.35 6.99 -9.22
C SER A 103 -4.34 7.84 -7.97
N HIS A 104 -5.07 8.95 -7.98
CA HIS A 104 -5.12 9.87 -6.84
C HIS A 104 -5.79 9.28 -5.58
N ASP A 105 -6.57 8.20 -5.71
CA ASP A 105 -7.09 7.45 -4.56
C ASP A 105 -6.05 6.47 -3.99
N GLN A 106 -5.07 6.07 -4.77
CA GLN A 106 -4.04 5.10 -4.40
C GLN A 106 -2.76 5.85 -4.02
N VAL A 107 -2.69 6.27 -2.75
CA VAL A 107 -1.57 7.06 -2.25
C VAL A 107 -0.44 6.13 -1.79
N ASP A 108 0.76 6.33 -2.33
CA ASP A 108 1.90 5.43 -2.12
C ASP A 108 2.46 5.56 -0.71
N LEU A 109 2.77 4.40 -0.14
CA LEU A 109 3.37 4.27 1.19
C LEU A 109 4.89 4.49 1.12
N ASN A 110 5.44 5.08 2.17
CA ASN A 110 6.86 5.39 2.29
C ASN A 110 7.63 4.25 2.97
N PHE A 111 8.15 3.31 2.21
CA PHE A 111 8.94 2.19 2.74
C PHE A 111 10.32 2.59 3.28
N ALA A 112 10.76 3.83 3.10
CA ALA A 112 11.92 4.36 3.83
C ALA A 112 11.61 4.59 5.32
N ASN A 113 10.32 4.68 5.69
CA ASN A 113 9.88 4.67 7.07
C ASN A 113 9.73 3.21 7.56
N PRO A 114 10.53 2.75 8.55
CA PRO A 114 10.45 1.38 9.07
C PRO A 114 9.07 1.00 9.66
N GLU A 115 8.30 1.96 10.13
CA GLU A 115 6.95 1.71 10.65
C GLU A 115 6.02 1.17 9.57
N VAL A 116 6.16 1.63 8.32
CA VAL A 116 5.40 1.12 7.19
C VAL A 116 5.69 -0.36 6.93
N LEU A 117 6.96 -0.77 7.01
CA LEU A 117 7.33 -2.18 6.92
C LEU A 117 6.76 -2.98 8.10
N CYS A 118 6.81 -2.45 9.31
CA CYS A 118 6.21 -3.09 10.47
C CYS A 118 4.69 -3.29 10.30
N GLU A 119 3.98 -2.32 9.72
CA GLU A 119 2.56 -2.47 9.40
C GLU A 119 2.32 -3.56 8.35
N ALA A 120 3.12 -3.60 7.28
CA ALA A 120 3.03 -4.66 6.28
C ALA A 120 3.20 -6.06 6.92
N VAL A 121 4.13 -6.20 7.85
CA VAL A 121 4.34 -7.45 8.61
C VAL A 121 3.16 -7.77 9.52
N ARG A 122 2.57 -6.78 10.20
CA ARG A 122 1.36 -6.98 11.03
C ARG A 122 0.18 -7.45 10.21
N ILE A 123 -0.03 -6.85 9.04
CA ILE A 123 -1.07 -7.27 8.08
C ILE A 123 -0.85 -8.71 7.66
N LEU A 124 0.36 -9.08 7.25
CA LEU A 124 0.71 -10.45 6.87
C LEU A 124 0.41 -11.44 7.99
N LYS A 125 0.88 -11.16 9.21
CA LYS A 125 0.62 -12.01 10.39
C LYS A 125 -0.87 -12.17 10.67
N PHE A 126 -1.63 -11.08 10.55
CA PHE A 126 -3.08 -11.12 10.70
C PHE A 126 -3.73 -12.02 9.65
N LEU A 127 -3.39 -11.88 8.38
CA LEU A 127 -3.94 -12.69 7.30
C LEU A 127 -3.56 -14.18 7.44
N ILE A 128 -2.35 -14.48 7.87
CA ILE A 128 -1.92 -15.84 8.22
C ILE A 128 -2.75 -16.40 9.38
N SER A 129 -3.05 -15.61 10.40
CA SER A 129 -3.92 -16.03 11.51
C SER A 129 -5.34 -16.40 11.05
N LYS A 130 -5.78 -15.82 9.92
CA LYS A 130 -7.04 -16.17 9.23
C LYS A 130 -6.93 -17.41 8.34
N LYS A 131 -5.77 -18.12 8.37
CA LYS A 131 -5.51 -19.33 7.60
C LYS A 131 -5.37 -19.12 6.08
N ILE A 132 -5.06 -17.90 5.65
CA ILE A 132 -4.68 -17.63 4.25
C ILE A 132 -3.29 -18.24 4.03
N LYS A 133 -3.16 -19.07 2.99
CA LYS A 133 -1.92 -19.81 2.71
C LYS A 133 -1.04 -19.14 1.66
N TYR A 134 -1.64 -18.44 0.71
CA TYR A 134 -0.93 -17.86 -0.44
C TYR A 134 -1.16 -16.36 -0.51
N PHE A 135 -0.14 -15.64 -0.92
CA PHE A 135 -0.20 -14.20 -1.11
C PHE A 135 0.28 -13.83 -2.51
N ARG A 136 -0.55 -13.06 -3.23
CA ARG A 136 -0.13 -12.39 -4.45
C ARG A 136 0.32 -10.97 -4.09
N LEU A 137 1.61 -10.69 -4.27
CA LEU A 137 2.14 -9.35 -4.05
C LEU A 137 1.83 -8.48 -5.27
N ASP A 138 0.89 -7.54 -5.14
CA ASP A 138 0.53 -6.61 -6.20
C ASP A 138 1.36 -5.32 -6.12
N ALA A 139 1.66 -4.73 -7.29
CA ALA A 139 2.42 -3.47 -7.41
C ALA A 139 3.80 -3.47 -6.74
N ILE A 140 4.36 -4.65 -6.44
CA ILE A 140 5.57 -4.84 -5.61
C ILE A 140 6.81 -4.18 -6.22
N ALA A 141 6.86 -4.00 -7.54
CA ALA A 141 7.99 -3.38 -8.23
C ALA A 141 8.21 -1.91 -7.84
N PHE A 142 7.19 -1.25 -7.30
CA PHE A 142 7.16 0.18 -7.04
C PHE A 142 7.36 0.56 -5.57
N LEU A 143 7.72 -0.36 -4.68
CA LEU A 143 7.78 -0.10 -3.22
C LEU A 143 8.77 1.02 -2.86
N TRP A 144 9.96 1.02 -3.47
CA TRP A 144 10.99 2.02 -3.16
C TRP A 144 11.07 3.11 -4.21
N LYS A 145 11.16 4.37 -3.75
CA LYS A 145 11.33 5.53 -4.61
C LYS A 145 12.62 6.26 -4.23
N ARG A 146 13.36 6.68 -5.25
CA ARG A 146 14.58 7.48 -5.09
C ARG A 146 14.68 8.50 -6.20
N SER A 147 14.99 9.74 -5.83
CA SER A 147 15.16 10.87 -6.76
C SER A 147 16.10 10.52 -7.90
N GLY A 148 15.77 10.93 -9.13
CA GLY A 148 16.58 10.74 -10.32
C GLY A 148 16.64 9.28 -10.82
N THR A 149 15.73 8.39 -10.36
CA THR A 149 15.68 6.98 -10.77
C THR A 149 14.34 6.62 -11.40
N PRO A 150 14.25 5.47 -12.09
CA PRO A 150 12.98 4.98 -12.63
C PRO A 150 11.92 4.67 -11.58
N CYS A 151 12.26 4.59 -10.29
CA CYS A 151 11.38 4.23 -9.17
C CYS A 151 10.60 2.92 -9.38
N VAL A 152 11.21 2.00 -10.12
CA VAL A 152 10.69 0.66 -10.39
C VAL A 152 11.84 -0.34 -10.37
N HIS A 153 11.61 -1.50 -9.75
CA HIS A 153 12.61 -2.58 -9.62
C HIS A 153 13.93 -2.14 -8.97
N LEU A 154 13.92 -1.17 -8.08
CA LEU A 154 15.13 -0.74 -7.38
C LEU A 154 15.64 -1.86 -6.45
N LYS A 155 16.94 -1.83 -6.14
CA LYS A 155 17.58 -2.83 -5.28
C LYS A 155 16.86 -2.95 -3.93
N GLU A 156 16.51 -1.84 -3.34
CA GLU A 156 15.80 -1.76 -2.05
C GLU A 156 14.44 -2.46 -2.11
N THR A 157 13.72 -2.34 -3.23
CA THR A 157 12.47 -3.07 -3.46
C THR A 157 12.69 -4.58 -3.38
N HIS A 158 13.74 -5.10 -4.02
CA HIS A 158 14.06 -6.53 -4.00
C HIS A 158 14.48 -7.01 -2.60
N GLU A 159 15.21 -6.19 -1.85
CA GLU A 159 15.58 -6.53 -0.46
C GLU A 159 14.35 -6.56 0.46
N LEU A 160 13.39 -5.64 0.29
CA LEU A 160 12.12 -5.67 1.02
C LEU A 160 11.33 -6.95 0.72
N VAL A 161 11.26 -7.37 -0.53
CA VAL A 161 10.56 -8.61 -0.91
C VAL A 161 11.22 -9.84 -0.28
N LYS A 162 12.55 -9.92 -0.29
CA LYS A 162 13.30 -11.00 0.36
C LYS A 162 13.04 -11.02 1.87
N LEU A 163 13.04 -9.84 2.51
CA LEU A 163 12.75 -9.72 3.94
C LEU A 163 11.33 -10.21 4.28
N LEU A 164 10.33 -9.78 3.50
CA LEU A 164 8.94 -10.25 3.68
C LEU A 164 8.85 -11.77 3.54
N ARG A 165 9.58 -12.37 2.59
CA ARG A 165 9.62 -13.81 2.42
C ARG A 165 10.21 -14.52 3.64
N LEU A 166 11.35 -14.05 4.16
CA LEU A 166 12.00 -14.61 5.36
C LEU A 166 11.12 -14.55 6.61
N ILE A 167 10.22 -13.58 6.68
CA ILE A 167 9.25 -13.46 7.79
C ILE A 167 8.13 -14.50 7.67
N LEU A 168 7.86 -15.00 6.46
CA LEU A 168 6.83 -15.99 6.18
C LEU A 168 7.32 -17.44 6.34
N GLU A 169 8.63 -17.68 6.34
CA GLU A 169 9.29 -18.98 6.59
C GLU A 169 9.36 -19.26 8.10
#